data_f6efe346a47dfce0fd1c8edcb40a033b
#
_entry.id   f6efe346a47dfce0fd1c8edcb40a033b
#
_cell.length_a   1.000
_cell.length_b   1.000
_cell.length_c   1.000
_cell.angle_alpha   90.00
_cell.angle_beta   90.00
_cell.angle_gamma   90.00
#
_symmetry.space_group_name_H-M   'P 1'
#
loop_
_entity.id
_entity.type
_entity.pdbx_description
1 polymer ?
#
loop_
_entity_poly.entity_id
_entity_poly.type
_entity_poly.pdbx_seq_one_letter_code
_entity_poly.pdbx_strand_id
1 'polypeptide(L)'
;MTFSPAKFFDTCRAKLGALSQSQVEGFDCVLDAAKGSPLAHAAYMLATAWHETNKTMQPVREAYWLSETWRKTHLRYYPWYGRGYVQLTWQFNYEKADSELSLSGSLVANPDRAMEPSIAARIMRLGMDEGWFTGVSL
;
A
#
# COMPACT_ATOMS: atom_id res chain seq x y z
N MET A 1 24.46 6.62 -6.13
CA MET A 1 24.47 5.13 -6.10
C MET A 1 23.36 4.62 -7.00
N THR A 2 23.67 3.72 -7.90
CA THR A 2 22.66 3.16 -8.81
C THR A 2 21.98 1.97 -8.15
N PHE A 3 20.64 2.00 -8.08
CA PHE A 3 19.87 0.87 -7.59
C PHE A 3 19.93 -0.30 -8.57
N SER A 4 20.21 -1.50 -8.06
CA SER A 4 20.24 -2.73 -8.86
C SER A 4 19.11 -3.68 -8.41
N PRO A 5 18.07 -3.87 -9.22
CA PRO A 5 16.99 -4.81 -8.90
C PRO A 5 17.51 -6.23 -8.64
N ALA A 6 18.45 -6.70 -9.44
CA ALA A 6 19.02 -8.05 -9.28
C ALA A 6 19.66 -8.22 -7.90
N LYS A 7 20.51 -7.30 -7.47
CA LYS A 7 21.14 -7.33 -6.14
C LYS A 7 20.10 -7.22 -5.02
N PHE A 8 19.09 -6.37 -5.20
CA PHE A 8 18.01 -6.23 -4.23
C PHE A 8 17.30 -7.56 -4.00
N PHE A 9 16.83 -8.20 -5.08
CA PHE A 9 16.09 -9.47 -4.95
C PHE A 9 16.97 -10.62 -4.47
N ASP A 10 18.24 -10.67 -4.87
CA ASP A 10 19.19 -11.66 -4.33
C ASP A 10 19.36 -11.51 -2.83
N THR A 11 19.50 -10.27 -2.34
CA THR A 11 19.59 -9.97 -0.91
C THR A 11 18.28 -10.31 -0.19
N CYS A 12 17.13 -9.99 -0.76
CA CYS A 12 15.83 -10.34 -0.20
C CYS A 12 15.69 -11.87 -0.05
N ARG A 13 16.03 -12.64 -1.09
CA ARG A 13 15.97 -14.10 -1.04
C ARG A 13 16.93 -14.70 0.00
N ALA A 14 18.13 -14.12 0.14
CA ALA A 14 19.09 -14.54 1.15
C ALA A 14 18.60 -14.31 2.58
N LYS A 15 17.83 -13.26 2.81
CA LYS A 15 17.34 -12.84 4.13
C LYS A 15 15.96 -13.41 4.47
N LEU A 16 15.06 -13.45 3.47
CA LEU A 16 13.65 -13.76 3.65
C LEU A 16 13.27 -15.17 3.15
N GLY A 17 14.17 -15.82 2.42
CA GLY A 17 13.89 -17.08 1.74
C GLY A 17 13.33 -16.89 0.33
N ALA A 18 12.83 -17.97 -0.26
CA ALA A 18 12.24 -17.92 -1.60
C ALA A 18 11.07 -16.94 -1.66
N LEU A 19 10.99 -16.19 -2.75
CA LEU A 19 9.90 -15.26 -3.02
C LEU A 19 9.01 -15.80 -4.14
N SER A 20 7.69 -15.70 -3.95
CA SER A 20 6.73 -16.00 -5.02
C SER A 20 6.75 -14.89 -6.08
N GLN A 21 6.22 -15.19 -7.27
CA GLN A 21 6.06 -14.18 -8.33
C GLN A 21 5.20 -13.00 -7.85
N SER A 22 4.12 -13.28 -7.12
CA SER A 22 3.24 -12.26 -6.54
C SER A 22 3.97 -11.34 -5.54
N GLN A 23 4.87 -11.91 -4.72
CA GLN A 23 5.70 -11.11 -3.81
C GLN A 23 6.68 -10.23 -4.58
N VAL A 24 7.33 -10.75 -5.62
CA VAL A 24 8.24 -9.97 -6.47
C VAL A 24 7.50 -8.79 -7.11
N GLU A 25 6.32 -9.03 -7.68
CA GLU A 25 5.49 -7.99 -8.28
C GLU A 25 5.09 -6.92 -7.25
N GLY A 26 4.76 -7.33 -6.03
CA GLY A 26 4.45 -6.42 -4.94
C GLY A 26 5.66 -5.56 -4.54
N PHE A 27 6.83 -6.15 -4.42
CA PHE A 27 8.07 -5.39 -4.19
C PHE A 27 8.32 -4.38 -5.30
N ASP A 28 8.15 -4.77 -6.57
CA ASP A 28 8.32 -3.87 -7.71
C ASP A 28 7.34 -2.69 -7.67
N CYS A 29 6.08 -2.93 -7.33
CA CYS A 29 5.10 -1.85 -7.19
C CYS A 29 5.50 -0.82 -6.11
N VAL A 30 5.97 -1.28 -4.97
CA VAL A 30 6.42 -0.39 -3.89
C VAL A 30 7.70 0.33 -4.27
N LEU A 31 8.65 -0.35 -4.91
CA LEU A 31 9.88 0.26 -5.41
C LEU A 31 9.60 1.34 -6.46
N ASP A 32 8.65 1.10 -7.36
CA ASP A 32 8.24 2.08 -8.36
C ASP A 32 7.64 3.33 -7.71
N ALA A 33 6.77 3.15 -6.72
CA ALA A 33 6.22 4.27 -5.96
C ALA A 33 7.28 5.03 -5.16
N ALA A 34 8.33 4.33 -4.70
CA ALA A 34 9.42 4.90 -3.92
C ALA A 34 10.48 5.63 -4.76
N LYS A 35 10.37 5.61 -6.09
CA LYS A 35 11.35 6.31 -6.95
C LYS A 35 11.48 7.78 -6.56
N GLY A 36 12.72 8.23 -6.44
CA GLY A 36 13.03 9.60 -6.03
C GLY A 36 13.00 9.83 -4.51
N SER A 37 12.59 8.86 -3.72
CA SER A 37 12.69 8.94 -2.26
C SER A 37 14.12 8.69 -1.78
N PRO A 38 14.50 9.25 -0.61
CA PRO A 38 15.68 8.79 0.10
C PRO A 38 15.64 7.27 0.36
N LEU A 39 16.80 6.63 0.34
CA LEU A 39 16.90 5.17 0.53
C LEU A 39 16.24 4.69 1.82
N ALA A 40 16.38 5.44 2.91
CA ALA A 40 15.77 5.10 4.18
C ALA A 40 14.24 5.09 4.11
N HIS A 41 13.64 6.02 3.37
CA HIS A 41 12.19 6.08 3.16
C HIS A 41 11.70 4.89 2.33
N ALA A 42 12.41 4.56 1.26
CA ALA A 42 12.09 3.39 0.43
C ALA A 42 12.17 2.09 1.26
N ALA A 43 13.20 1.94 2.07
CA ALA A 43 13.35 0.78 2.96
C ALA A 43 12.22 0.69 3.99
N TYR A 44 11.81 1.83 4.56
CA TYR A 44 10.68 1.89 5.49
C TYR A 44 9.36 1.49 4.83
N MET A 45 9.10 1.98 3.62
CA MET A 45 7.90 1.63 2.84
C MET A 45 7.85 0.12 2.54
N LEU A 46 8.97 -0.46 2.11
CA LEU A 46 9.07 -1.89 1.84
C LEU A 46 8.85 -2.73 3.10
N ALA A 47 9.46 -2.35 4.22
CA ALA A 47 9.29 -3.03 5.49
C ALA A 47 7.84 -2.95 6.00
N THR A 48 7.22 -1.79 5.87
CA THR A 48 5.82 -1.58 6.23
C THR A 48 4.90 -2.47 5.37
N ALA A 49 5.06 -2.45 4.06
CA ALA A 49 4.27 -3.28 3.16
C ALA A 49 4.44 -4.78 3.47
N TRP A 50 5.67 -5.22 3.73
CA TRP A 50 5.96 -6.59 4.12
C TRP A 50 5.23 -7.00 5.41
N HIS A 51 5.28 -6.15 6.41
CA HIS A 51 4.62 -6.39 7.71
C HIS A 51 3.09 -6.34 7.60
N GLU A 52 2.56 -5.26 7.05
CA GLU A 52 1.11 -5.00 7.00
C GLU A 52 0.34 -5.97 6.11
N THR A 53 0.99 -6.55 5.11
CA THR A 53 0.38 -7.54 4.22
C THR A 53 0.63 -8.98 4.64
N ASN A 54 1.14 -9.20 5.85
CA ASN A 54 1.54 -10.53 6.31
C ASN A 54 2.47 -11.23 5.31
N LYS A 55 3.47 -10.49 4.82
CA LYS A 55 4.52 -10.93 3.89
C LYS A 55 4.05 -11.20 2.45
N THR A 56 2.80 -10.98 2.12
CA THR A 56 2.31 -11.23 0.75
C THR A 56 2.78 -10.18 -0.26
N MET A 57 3.11 -8.98 0.21
CA MET A 57 3.41 -7.80 -0.62
C MET A 57 2.27 -7.41 -1.56
N GLN A 58 1.05 -7.85 -1.27
CA GLN A 58 -0.13 -7.49 -2.03
C GLN A 58 -1.11 -6.68 -1.17
N PRO A 59 -1.83 -5.72 -1.74
CA PRO A 59 -2.83 -4.95 -1.00
C PRO A 59 -3.84 -5.85 -0.30
N VAL A 60 -4.26 -5.48 0.89
CA VAL A 60 -5.21 -6.27 1.69
C VAL A 60 -6.44 -5.46 2.06
N ARG A 61 -7.58 -6.15 2.22
CA ARG A 61 -8.82 -5.60 2.74
C ARG A 61 -8.89 -5.79 4.25
N GLU A 62 -9.42 -4.83 4.95
CA GLU A 62 -9.76 -4.96 6.36
C GLU A 62 -10.64 -6.20 6.58
N ALA A 63 -10.31 -6.99 7.61
CA ALA A 63 -11.02 -8.23 7.92
C ALA A 63 -11.18 -9.13 6.67
N TYR A 64 -10.08 -9.35 5.92
CA TYR A 64 -10.10 -10.09 4.64
C TYR A 64 -10.63 -11.53 4.78
N TRP A 65 -10.57 -12.12 5.97
CA TRP A 65 -11.10 -13.46 6.27
C TRP A 65 -12.63 -13.47 6.49
N LEU A 66 -13.28 -12.31 6.46
CA LEU A 66 -14.73 -12.16 6.62
C LEU A 66 -15.38 -11.72 5.31
N SER A 67 -16.71 -11.87 5.24
CA SER A 67 -17.48 -11.52 4.03
C SER A 67 -17.68 -10.01 3.88
N GLU A 68 -18.00 -9.59 2.65
CA GLU A 68 -18.41 -8.21 2.37
C GLU A 68 -19.70 -7.84 3.13
N THR A 69 -20.63 -8.79 3.28
CA THR A 69 -21.84 -8.61 4.09
C THR A 69 -21.49 -8.31 5.54
N TRP A 70 -20.49 -9.00 6.09
CA TRP A 70 -20.02 -8.73 7.44
C TRP A 70 -19.48 -7.30 7.56
N ARG A 71 -18.62 -6.87 6.61
CA ARG A 71 -18.08 -5.50 6.61
C ARG A 71 -19.19 -4.45 6.54
N LYS A 72 -20.17 -4.66 5.67
CA LYS A 72 -21.32 -3.76 5.51
C LYS A 72 -22.13 -3.61 6.80
N THR A 73 -22.30 -4.68 7.57
CA THR A 73 -23.13 -4.66 8.77
C THR A 73 -22.39 -4.28 10.04
N HIS A 74 -21.05 -4.43 10.09
CA HIS A 74 -20.25 -4.22 11.29
C HIS A 74 -19.35 -3.00 11.26
N LEU A 75 -18.96 -2.51 10.07
CA LEU A 75 -18.07 -1.36 9.95
C LEU A 75 -18.88 -0.08 9.68
N ARG A 76 -18.91 0.82 10.67
CA ARG A 76 -19.68 2.08 10.60
C ARG A 76 -19.21 3.01 9.49
N TYR A 77 -17.97 2.86 9.03
CA TYR A 77 -17.37 3.62 7.91
C TYR A 77 -17.51 2.92 6.56
N TYR A 78 -18.29 1.85 6.47
CA TYR A 78 -18.59 1.19 5.19
C TYR A 78 -19.21 2.19 4.20
N PRO A 79 -18.82 2.19 2.90
CA PRO A 79 -17.89 1.26 2.24
C PRO A 79 -16.40 1.65 2.31
N TRP A 80 -16.03 2.64 3.10
CA TRP A 80 -14.70 3.25 3.20
C TRP A 80 -13.79 2.54 4.21
N TYR A 81 -13.87 1.20 4.25
CA TYR A 81 -13.05 0.39 5.14
C TYR A 81 -11.60 0.28 4.66
N GLY A 82 -10.71 -0.21 5.53
CA GLY A 82 -9.28 -0.30 5.28
C GLY A 82 -8.92 -1.13 4.05
N ARG A 83 -8.16 -0.53 3.12
CA ARG A 83 -7.65 -1.19 1.91
C ARG A 83 -6.22 -0.79 1.64
N GLY A 84 -5.50 -1.65 0.96
CA GLY A 84 -4.17 -1.37 0.45
C GLY A 84 -3.05 -1.82 1.37
N TYR A 85 -1.89 -1.19 1.24
CA TYR A 85 -0.70 -1.50 2.05
C TYR A 85 -0.73 -0.86 3.43
N VAL A 86 -1.52 0.21 3.61
CA VAL A 86 -1.56 1.02 4.83
C VAL A 86 -2.97 1.15 5.41
N GLN A 87 -3.91 0.37 4.91
CA GLN A 87 -5.29 0.36 5.38
C GLN A 87 -5.95 1.74 5.33
N LEU A 88 -5.98 2.35 4.12
CA LEU A 88 -6.72 3.60 3.89
C LEU A 88 -8.18 3.41 4.31
N THR A 89 -8.65 4.23 5.24
CA THR A 89 -9.98 4.10 5.88
C THR A 89 -10.63 5.47 5.99
N TRP A 90 -11.96 5.53 6.04
CA TRP A 90 -12.79 6.72 6.11
C TRP A 90 -12.92 7.47 4.79
N GLN A 91 -14.14 7.92 4.51
CA GLN A 91 -14.48 8.63 3.27
C GLN A 91 -13.53 9.81 2.98
N PHE A 92 -13.29 10.66 3.96
CA PHE A 92 -12.45 11.84 3.77
C PHE A 92 -11.01 11.49 3.38
N ASN A 93 -10.49 10.36 3.82
CA ASN A 93 -9.16 9.89 3.40
C ASN A 93 -9.16 9.35 1.96
N TYR A 94 -10.24 8.68 1.54
CA TYR A 94 -10.42 8.27 0.14
C TYR A 94 -10.54 9.48 -0.77
N GLU A 95 -11.31 10.50 -0.37
CA GLU A 95 -11.43 11.76 -1.10
C GLU A 95 -10.09 12.48 -1.21
N LYS A 96 -9.33 12.54 -0.14
CA LYS A 96 -7.99 13.12 -0.12
C LYS A 96 -7.04 12.37 -1.06
N ALA A 97 -6.99 11.04 -0.97
CA ALA A 97 -6.14 10.22 -1.83
C ALA A 97 -6.54 10.36 -3.31
N ASP A 98 -7.83 10.40 -3.62
CA ASP A 98 -8.34 10.60 -4.97
C ASP A 98 -7.85 11.93 -5.56
N SER A 99 -7.99 13.01 -4.80
CA SER A 99 -7.57 14.34 -5.20
C SER A 99 -6.05 14.42 -5.38
N GLU A 100 -5.29 14.00 -4.40
CA GLU A 100 -3.82 14.08 -4.40
C GLU A 100 -3.17 13.21 -5.49
N LEU A 101 -3.78 12.08 -5.83
CA LEU A 101 -3.33 11.20 -6.91
C LEU A 101 -3.94 11.53 -8.26
N SER A 102 -4.76 12.57 -8.36
CA SER A 102 -5.42 13.02 -9.60
C SER A 102 -6.23 11.91 -10.27
N LEU A 103 -7.03 11.19 -9.48
CA LEU A 103 -7.84 10.07 -9.97
C LEU A 103 -9.24 10.49 -10.46
N SER A 104 -9.53 11.79 -10.45
CA SER A 104 -10.75 12.38 -11.02
C SER A 104 -12.05 11.82 -10.45
N GLY A 105 -12.08 11.52 -9.16
CA GLY A 105 -13.24 10.97 -8.44
C GLY A 105 -13.41 9.46 -8.58
N SER A 106 -12.55 8.77 -9.31
CA SER A 106 -12.71 7.34 -9.59
C SER A 106 -12.45 6.45 -8.37
N LEU A 107 -11.57 6.87 -7.46
CA LEU A 107 -11.33 6.15 -6.22
C LEU A 107 -12.51 6.31 -5.25
N VAL A 108 -13.10 7.49 -5.19
CA VAL A 108 -14.31 7.75 -4.40
C VAL A 108 -15.50 6.97 -4.96
N ALA A 109 -15.67 6.96 -6.28
CA ALA A 109 -16.75 6.22 -6.94
C ALA A 109 -16.60 4.69 -6.78
N ASN A 110 -15.36 4.20 -6.74
CA ASN A 110 -15.05 2.78 -6.53
C ASN A 110 -13.89 2.63 -5.54
N PRO A 111 -14.18 2.51 -4.24
CA PRO A 111 -13.14 2.35 -3.21
C PRO A 111 -12.24 1.13 -3.40
N ASP A 112 -12.70 0.12 -4.12
CA ASP A 112 -11.90 -1.08 -4.43
C ASP A 112 -10.68 -0.77 -5.29
N ARG A 113 -10.61 0.38 -5.93
CA ARG A 113 -9.39 0.83 -6.62
C ARG A 113 -8.20 0.99 -5.68
N ALA A 114 -8.43 1.17 -4.37
CA ALA A 114 -7.37 1.16 -3.37
C ALA A 114 -6.71 -0.23 -3.21
N MET A 115 -7.27 -1.27 -3.81
CA MET A 115 -6.70 -2.61 -3.90
C MET A 115 -5.85 -2.82 -5.17
N GLU A 116 -5.87 -1.90 -6.11
CA GLU A 116 -4.96 -1.95 -7.27
C GLU A 116 -3.53 -1.69 -6.77
N PRO A 117 -2.57 -2.60 -7.01
CA PRO A 117 -1.23 -2.49 -6.39
C PRO A 117 -0.53 -1.16 -6.63
N SER A 118 -0.59 -0.64 -7.85
CA SER A 118 0.04 0.66 -8.19
C SER A 118 -0.60 1.82 -7.45
N ILE A 119 -1.92 1.84 -7.31
CA ILE A 119 -2.65 2.87 -6.56
C ILE A 119 -2.37 2.73 -5.07
N ALA A 120 -2.44 1.51 -4.53
CA ALA A 120 -2.13 1.24 -3.13
C ALA A 120 -0.70 1.69 -2.74
N ALA A 121 0.28 1.42 -3.60
CA ALA A 121 1.66 1.84 -3.37
C ALA A 121 1.82 3.36 -3.42
N ARG A 122 1.16 4.05 -4.34
CA ARG A 122 1.16 5.52 -4.44
C ARG A 122 0.49 6.17 -3.23
N ILE A 123 -0.62 5.60 -2.75
CA ILE A 123 -1.29 6.06 -1.52
C ILE A 123 -0.34 5.93 -0.34
N MET A 124 0.34 4.79 -0.19
CA MET A 124 1.32 4.58 0.87
C MET A 124 2.45 5.61 0.80
N ARG A 125 3.06 5.81 -0.36
CA ARG A 125 4.13 6.77 -0.58
C ARG A 125 3.72 8.18 -0.16
N LEU A 126 2.64 8.66 -0.72
CA LEU A 126 2.18 10.03 -0.51
C LEU A 126 1.74 10.25 0.93
N GLY A 127 1.00 9.31 1.48
CA GLY A 127 0.53 9.39 2.87
C GLY A 127 1.67 9.36 3.89
N MET A 128 2.73 8.63 3.63
CA MET A 128 3.93 8.64 4.49
C MET A 128 4.72 9.93 4.33
N ASP A 129 4.93 10.40 3.10
CA ASP A 129 5.63 11.66 2.83
C ASP A 129 4.93 12.86 3.47
N GLU A 130 3.60 12.85 3.53
CA GLU A 130 2.78 13.95 4.06
C GLU A 130 2.27 13.72 5.50
N GLY A 131 2.57 12.58 6.10
CA GLY A 131 2.19 12.28 7.48
C GLY A 131 0.70 12.00 7.69
N TRP A 132 0.01 11.42 6.71
CA TRP A 132 -1.43 11.15 6.82
C TRP A 132 -1.79 10.12 7.89
N PHE A 133 -0.91 9.16 8.15
CA PHE A 133 -1.23 8.00 9.00
C PHE A 133 -0.83 8.20 10.46
N THR A 134 0.24 8.94 10.72
CA THR A 134 0.80 9.13 12.06
C THR A 134 0.87 10.59 12.48
N GLY A 135 0.57 11.53 11.57
CA GLY A 135 0.80 12.96 11.77
C GLY A 135 2.28 13.36 11.64
N VAL A 136 3.16 12.42 11.32
CA VAL A 136 4.60 12.66 11.12
C VAL A 136 4.98 12.18 9.71
N SER A 137 5.60 13.07 8.93
CA SER A 137 6.16 12.74 7.62
C SER A 137 7.46 11.95 7.74
N LEU A 138 7.80 11.21 6.68
CA LEU A 138 9.11 10.58 6.55
C LEU A 138 10.22 11.60 6.32
#